data_3ff9f33f41fcf596e21df0292b906ca2
#
_entry.id   3ff9f33f41fcf596e21df0292b906ca2
#
_cell.length_a   1.000
_cell.length_b   1.000
_cell.length_c   1.000
_cell.angle_alpha   90.00
_cell.angle_beta   90.00
_cell.angle_gamma   90.00
#
_symmetry.space_group_name_H-M   'P 1'
#
loop_
_entity.id
_entity.type
_entity.pdbx_description
1 polymer ?
#
loop_
_entity_poly.entity_id
_entity_poly.type
_entity_poly.pdbx_seq_one_letter_code
_entity_poly.pdbx_strand_id
1 'polypeptide(L)'
;KVLRIVYKSFTARESNNYVVHPQLLKEFNNRWFLVCFHKRKMYNLALDRMESIETEENTSYIDKNLDGDEYFKDIVGVTVSDTMKPRNVVFFVDSSNAPYIKTKPLHKSQEIVDESENGTVFKICVQINYELERLLLGFGNCLIVHQPRKLRLRMQEKFKDGLKNYQNLVISDEEK
;
A
#
# COMPACT_ATOMS: atom_id res chain seq x y z
N LYS A 1 -20.17 15.59 9.94
CA LYS A 1 -21.27 14.72 10.36
C LYS A 1 -20.76 13.31 10.59
N VAL A 2 -21.45 12.57 11.46
CA VAL A 2 -21.22 11.13 11.67
C VAL A 2 -21.94 10.34 10.57
N LEU A 3 -21.33 9.27 10.11
CA LEU A 3 -21.93 8.41 9.06
C LEU A 3 -22.14 6.99 9.58
N ARG A 4 -23.27 6.40 9.17
CA ARG A 4 -23.54 4.97 9.26
C ARG A 4 -23.24 4.36 7.89
N ILE A 5 -22.32 3.42 7.85
CA ILE A 5 -21.84 2.81 6.59
C ILE A 5 -22.06 1.31 6.66
N VAL A 6 -22.71 0.74 5.66
CA VAL A 6 -22.73 -0.69 5.41
C VAL A 6 -21.56 -0.99 4.47
N TYR A 7 -20.63 -1.81 4.92
CA TYR A 7 -19.36 -2.05 4.23
C TYR A 7 -19.07 -3.53 4.08
N LYS A 8 -18.72 -3.96 2.86
CA LYS A 8 -18.33 -5.34 2.58
C LYS A 8 -16.93 -5.41 2.00
N SER A 9 -15.99 -5.96 2.77
CA SER A 9 -14.65 -6.25 2.23
C SER A 9 -14.71 -7.44 1.28
N PHE A 10 -13.78 -7.54 0.32
CA PHE A 10 -13.77 -8.64 -0.66
C PHE A 10 -13.60 -10.04 -0.03
N THR A 11 -13.05 -10.10 1.17
CA THR A 11 -12.85 -11.37 1.90
C THR A 11 -13.94 -11.65 2.94
N ALA A 12 -14.84 -10.68 3.20
CA ALA A 12 -15.90 -10.86 4.17
C ALA A 12 -17.08 -11.64 3.58
N ARG A 13 -17.61 -12.57 4.36
CA ARG A 13 -18.84 -13.31 3.99
C ARG A 13 -20.06 -12.40 4.05
N GLU A 14 -20.12 -11.52 5.05
CA GLU A 14 -21.24 -10.63 5.32
C GLU A 14 -20.76 -9.18 5.42
N SER A 15 -21.70 -8.25 5.21
CA SER A 15 -21.44 -6.83 5.35
C SER A 15 -21.40 -6.44 6.82
N ASN A 16 -20.57 -5.46 7.15
CA ASN A 16 -20.40 -4.92 8.48
C ASN A 16 -21.00 -3.50 8.55
N ASN A 17 -21.64 -3.18 9.69
CA ASN A 17 -22.15 -1.86 9.96
C ASN A 17 -21.13 -1.06 10.79
N TYR A 18 -20.76 0.11 10.29
CA TYR A 18 -19.85 1.05 10.94
C TYR A 18 -20.55 2.37 11.21
N VAL A 19 -20.49 2.86 12.44
CA VAL A 19 -20.77 4.27 12.77
C VAL A 19 -19.42 4.96 12.86
N VAL A 20 -19.13 5.85 11.92
CA VAL A 20 -17.81 6.43 11.76
C VAL A 20 -17.83 7.94 11.82
N HIS A 21 -16.72 8.52 12.27
CA HIS A 21 -16.43 9.95 12.21
C HIS A 21 -15.44 10.21 11.07
N PRO A 22 -15.90 10.65 9.88
CA PRO A 22 -15.05 10.95 8.73
C PRO A 22 -13.98 11.97 9.09
N GLN A 23 -12.74 11.77 8.64
CA GLN A 23 -11.66 12.72 8.87
C GLN A 23 -11.16 13.33 7.56
N LEU A 24 -10.80 12.48 6.59
CA LEU A 24 -10.36 12.93 5.26
C LEU A 24 -10.62 11.86 4.19
N LEU A 25 -10.51 12.27 2.94
CA LEU A 25 -10.48 11.38 1.77
C LEU A 25 -9.05 11.25 1.25
N LYS A 26 -8.65 10.02 0.94
CA LYS A 26 -7.34 9.69 0.35
C LYS A 26 -7.52 8.95 -0.95
N GLU A 27 -6.93 9.47 -2.01
CA GLU A 27 -6.83 8.75 -3.29
C GLU A 27 -5.52 7.94 -3.33
N PHE A 28 -5.61 6.70 -3.81
CA PHE A 28 -4.45 5.88 -4.12
C PHE A 28 -4.78 4.86 -5.22
N ASN A 29 -3.99 4.85 -6.29
CA ASN A 29 -4.17 3.96 -7.44
C ASN A 29 -5.60 3.99 -8.01
N ASN A 30 -6.14 5.19 -8.28
CA ASN A 30 -7.47 5.45 -8.81
C ASN A 30 -8.61 4.92 -7.92
N ARG A 31 -8.35 4.72 -6.64
CA ARG A 31 -9.36 4.34 -5.66
C ARG A 31 -9.38 5.33 -4.51
N TRP A 32 -10.59 5.75 -4.13
CA TRP A 32 -10.80 6.63 -3.00
C TRP A 32 -11.05 5.86 -1.72
N PHE A 33 -10.47 6.35 -0.64
CA PHE A 33 -10.60 5.81 0.70
C PHE A 33 -11.09 6.90 1.65
N LEU A 34 -12.05 6.54 2.48
CA LEU A 34 -12.46 7.34 3.62
C LEU A 34 -11.58 6.98 4.81
N VAL A 35 -10.78 7.93 5.27
CA VAL A 35 -10.09 7.83 6.55
C VAL A 35 -11.06 8.28 7.63
N CYS A 36 -11.37 7.41 8.57
CA CYS A 36 -12.39 7.66 9.56
C CYS A 36 -12.01 7.08 10.93
N PHE A 37 -12.57 7.68 11.98
CA PHE A 37 -12.42 7.21 13.34
C PHE A 37 -13.64 6.38 13.75
N HIS A 38 -13.41 5.17 14.29
CA HIS A 38 -14.44 4.25 14.76
C HIS A 38 -13.90 3.43 15.94
N LYS A 39 -14.68 3.33 17.04
CA LYS A 39 -14.33 2.51 18.22
C LYS A 39 -12.87 2.67 18.68
N ARG A 40 -12.40 3.91 18.80
CA ARG A 40 -11.05 4.30 19.26
C ARG A 40 -9.91 4.00 18.29
N LYS A 41 -10.18 3.63 17.03
CA LYS A 41 -9.18 3.36 16.01
C LYS A 41 -9.46 4.12 14.73
N MET A 42 -8.41 4.33 13.94
CA MET A 42 -8.52 4.84 12.59
C MET A 42 -8.73 3.68 11.62
N TYR A 43 -9.59 3.90 10.63
CA TYR A 43 -9.88 2.97 9.54
C TYR A 43 -9.75 3.67 8.20
N ASN A 44 -9.31 2.93 7.20
CA ASN A 44 -9.28 3.37 5.80
C ASN A 44 -10.25 2.48 5.03
N LEU A 45 -11.45 3.01 4.76
CA LEU A 45 -12.52 2.30 4.09
C LEU A 45 -12.58 2.70 2.62
N ALA A 46 -12.41 1.75 1.71
CA ALA A 46 -12.52 2.02 0.28
C ALA A 46 -13.97 2.35 -0.10
N LEU A 47 -14.21 3.46 -0.81
CA LEU A 47 -15.55 3.94 -1.13
C LEU A 47 -16.33 2.94 -2.02
N ASP A 48 -15.63 2.26 -2.92
CA ASP A 48 -16.21 1.25 -3.83
C ASP A 48 -16.71 -0.03 -3.14
N ARG A 49 -16.51 -0.13 -1.83
CA ARG A 49 -16.99 -1.26 -0.99
C ARG A 49 -18.07 -0.85 0.00
N MET A 50 -18.55 0.39 -0.09
CA MET A 50 -19.66 0.88 0.71
C MET A 50 -20.97 0.58 0.00
N GLU A 51 -21.79 -0.28 0.59
CA GLU A 51 -23.12 -0.66 0.05
C GLU A 51 -24.17 0.41 0.34
N SER A 52 -24.07 1.08 1.50
CA SER A 52 -24.90 2.25 1.82
C SER A 52 -24.13 3.22 2.75
N ILE A 53 -24.52 4.49 2.65
CA ILE A 53 -24.00 5.58 3.48
C ILE A 53 -25.19 6.43 3.90
N GLU A 54 -25.38 6.57 5.21
CA GLU A 54 -26.43 7.39 5.82
C GLU A 54 -25.82 8.33 6.86
N THR A 55 -26.48 9.46 7.12
CA THR A 55 -26.08 10.33 8.24
C THR A 55 -26.61 9.78 9.55
N GLU A 56 -25.74 9.74 10.58
CA GLU A 56 -26.11 9.38 11.94
C GLU A 56 -26.29 10.67 12.76
N GLU A 57 -27.55 11.02 13.08
CA GLU A 57 -27.89 12.29 13.71
C GLU A 57 -27.78 12.27 15.24
N ASN A 58 -27.88 11.08 15.84
CA ASN A 58 -27.93 10.94 17.32
C ASN A 58 -26.53 10.83 17.96
N THR A 59 -25.46 10.97 17.16
CA THR A 59 -24.08 10.83 17.63
C THR A 59 -23.31 12.11 17.37
N SER A 60 -22.67 12.66 18.42
CA SER A 60 -21.81 13.82 18.28
C SER A 60 -20.56 13.49 17.47
N TYR A 61 -20.22 14.34 16.49
CA TYR A 61 -19.03 14.17 15.67
C TYR A 61 -17.75 14.36 16.50
N ILE A 62 -16.78 13.49 16.27
CA ILE A 62 -15.43 13.56 16.86
C ILE A 62 -14.44 13.93 15.75
N ASP A 63 -13.93 15.14 15.84
CA ASP A 63 -12.81 15.58 15.04
C ASP A 63 -11.50 15.16 15.69
N LYS A 64 -10.63 14.51 14.93
CA LYS A 64 -9.28 14.12 15.35
C LYS A 64 -8.23 15.15 14.95
N ASN A 65 -8.63 16.23 14.26
CA ASN A 65 -7.72 17.21 13.67
C ASN A 65 -6.58 16.51 12.89
N LEU A 66 -6.97 15.52 12.07
CA LEU A 66 -6.03 14.64 11.38
C LEU A 66 -5.33 15.39 10.27
N ASP A 67 -4.01 15.59 10.42
CA ASP A 67 -3.15 16.01 9.33
C ASP A 67 -2.84 14.80 8.44
N GLY A 68 -3.30 14.83 7.19
CA GLY A 68 -3.14 13.72 6.25
C GLY A 68 -1.69 13.48 5.87
N ASP A 69 -0.88 14.52 5.73
CA ASP A 69 0.54 14.41 5.38
C ASP A 69 1.34 13.78 6.51
N GLU A 70 1.03 14.14 7.75
CA GLU A 70 1.65 13.54 8.92
C GLU A 70 1.17 12.09 9.13
N TYR A 71 -0.14 11.83 8.95
CA TYR A 71 -0.71 10.50 9.12
C TYR A 71 -0.14 9.47 8.13
N PHE A 72 0.12 9.87 6.90
CA PHE A 72 0.68 9.00 5.86
C PHE A 72 2.17 9.20 5.62
N LYS A 73 2.88 9.94 6.48
CA LYS A 73 4.28 10.34 6.25
C LYS A 73 5.24 9.17 6.03
N ASP A 74 4.96 8.02 6.64
CA ASP A 74 5.79 6.82 6.60
C ASP A 74 5.15 5.70 5.77
N ILE A 75 4.21 6.02 4.90
CA ILE A 75 3.36 5.05 4.22
C ILE A 75 3.50 5.17 2.70
N VAL A 76 3.71 4.04 2.06
CA VAL A 76 3.40 3.87 0.63
C VAL A 76 1.99 3.30 0.55
N GLY A 77 1.06 4.04 -0.08
CA GLY A 77 -0.34 3.61 -0.17
C GLY A 77 -1.24 4.16 0.95
N VAL A 78 -2.10 3.30 1.49
CA VAL A 78 -3.15 3.70 2.44
C VAL A 78 -3.21 2.85 3.71
N THR A 79 -2.52 1.71 3.76
CA THR A 79 -2.55 0.83 4.93
C THR A 79 -1.56 1.31 6.00
N VAL A 80 -2.09 1.95 7.02
CA VAL A 80 -1.35 2.41 8.20
C VAL A 80 -1.47 1.38 9.31
N SER A 81 -0.38 1.09 10.01
CA SER A 81 -0.38 0.20 11.18
C SER A 81 0.15 0.94 12.41
N ASP A 82 -0.65 0.96 13.48
CA ASP A 82 -0.25 1.55 14.78
C ASP A 82 0.88 0.77 15.47
N THR A 83 1.10 -0.49 15.06
CA THR A 83 2.09 -1.39 15.67
C THR A 83 3.39 -1.49 14.89
N MET A 84 3.40 -1.11 13.62
CA MET A 84 4.60 -1.16 12.78
C MET A 84 5.34 0.17 12.80
N LYS A 85 6.63 0.11 13.14
CA LYS A 85 7.52 1.27 13.01
C LYS A 85 8.10 1.34 11.60
N PRO A 86 8.35 2.55 11.05
CA PRO A 86 9.08 2.72 9.81
C PRO A 86 10.45 2.05 9.89
N ARG A 87 10.92 1.51 8.77
CA ARG A 87 12.22 0.87 8.63
C ARG A 87 12.88 1.29 7.34
N ASN A 88 14.19 1.31 7.35
CA ASN A 88 14.97 1.50 6.13
C ASN A 88 14.77 0.29 5.22
N VAL A 89 14.33 0.58 4.01
CA VAL A 89 14.26 -0.37 2.89
C VAL A 89 15.29 0.07 1.87
N VAL A 90 16.28 -0.78 1.63
CA VAL A 90 17.36 -0.55 0.67
C VAL A 90 17.13 -1.48 -0.51
N PHE A 91 17.15 -0.93 -1.73
CA PHE A 91 16.91 -1.69 -2.94
C PHE A 91 17.76 -1.14 -4.10
N PHE A 92 18.22 -2.06 -4.93
CA PHE A 92 18.91 -1.76 -6.19
C PHE A 92 17.90 -1.72 -7.33
N VAL A 93 18.15 -0.83 -8.28
CA VAL A 93 17.39 -0.75 -9.55
C VAL A 93 18.40 -0.64 -10.67
N ASP A 94 18.20 -1.40 -11.74
CA ASP A 94 19.09 -1.40 -12.91
C ASP A 94 19.17 -0.02 -13.60
N SER A 95 20.20 0.18 -14.41
CA SER A 95 20.48 1.46 -15.07
C SER A 95 19.38 1.92 -16.02
N SER A 96 18.61 1.00 -16.61
CA SER A 96 17.50 1.31 -17.51
C SER A 96 16.27 1.85 -16.76
N ASN A 97 16.04 1.41 -15.53
CA ASN A 97 14.86 1.74 -14.73
C ASN A 97 15.13 2.79 -13.64
N ALA A 98 16.39 2.93 -13.19
CA ALA A 98 16.75 3.90 -12.15
C ALA A 98 16.35 5.36 -12.46
N PRO A 99 16.44 5.88 -13.71
CA PRO A 99 16.00 7.24 -14.04
C PRO A 99 14.52 7.49 -13.72
N TYR A 100 13.64 6.50 -13.90
CA TYR A 100 12.22 6.66 -13.59
C TYR A 100 11.97 6.84 -12.09
N ILE A 101 12.71 6.10 -11.25
CA ILE A 101 12.62 6.22 -9.79
C ILE A 101 13.27 7.50 -9.28
N LYS A 102 14.33 7.98 -9.94
CA LYS A 102 14.95 9.28 -9.63
C LYS A 102 14.00 10.44 -9.88
N THR A 103 13.28 10.42 -11.01
CA THR A 103 12.36 11.49 -11.41
C THR A 103 11.00 11.41 -10.73
N LYS A 104 10.57 10.20 -10.32
CA LYS A 104 9.34 9.96 -9.57
C LYS A 104 9.64 9.06 -8.36
N PRO A 105 10.11 9.65 -7.24
CA PRO A 105 10.45 8.89 -6.04
C PRO A 105 9.29 8.04 -5.54
N LEU A 106 9.58 6.84 -5.06
CA LEU A 106 8.58 5.94 -4.48
C LEU A 106 8.03 6.45 -3.16
N HIS A 107 8.81 7.25 -2.45
CA HIS A 107 8.44 7.88 -1.19
C HIS A 107 9.28 9.15 -0.96
N LYS A 108 8.72 10.13 -0.22
CA LYS A 108 9.41 11.39 0.11
C LYS A 108 10.74 11.24 0.85
N SER A 109 10.93 10.12 1.55
CA SER A 109 12.19 9.79 2.25
C SER A 109 13.22 9.12 1.35
N GLN A 110 13.03 9.09 0.04
CA GLN A 110 13.94 8.42 -0.87
C GLN A 110 15.28 9.15 -0.96
N GLU A 111 16.35 8.39 -0.80
CA GLU A 111 17.74 8.83 -0.94
C GLU A 111 18.48 7.88 -1.87
N ILE A 112 19.45 8.39 -2.63
CA ILE A 112 20.43 7.60 -3.37
C ILE A 112 21.55 7.23 -2.41
N VAL A 113 21.83 5.94 -2.27
CA VAL A 113 22.89 5.40 -1.40
C VAL A 113 24.16 5.14 -2.18
N ASP A 114 24.02 4.62 -3.41
CA ASP A 114 25.13 4.30 -4.30
C ASP A 114 24.67 4.35 -5.75
N GLU A 115 25.59 4.67 -6.66
CA GLU A 115 25.33 4.76 -8.09
C GLU A 115 26.50 4.20 -8.88
N SER A 116 26.18 3.35 -9.87
CA SER A 116 27.15 2.73 -10.75
C SER A 116 26.62 2.65 -12.19
N GLU A 117 27.45 2.21 -13.14
CA GLU A 117 27.03 1.96 -14.52
C GLU A 117 25.94 0.88 -14.64
N ASN A 118 25.88 -0.05 -13.67
CA ASN A 118 24.90 -1.13 -13.65
C ASN A 118 23.54 -0.71 -13.10
N GLY A 119 23.48 0.37 -12.32
CA GLY A 119 22.25 0.86 -11.70
C GLY A 119 22.49 1.69 -10.45
N THR A 120 21.40 1.92 -9.71
CA THR A 120 21.38 2.81 -8.53
C THR A 120 20.81 2.08 -7.33
N VAL A 121 21.42 2.25 -6.18
CA VAL A 121 20.91 1.78 -4.88
C VAL A 121 20.17 2.92 -4.20
N PHE A 122 18.92 2.70 -3.89
CA PHE A 122 18.05 3.62 -3.18
C PHE A 122 17.78 3.16 -1.75
N LYS A 123 17.47 4.11 -0.89
CA LYS A 123 16.96 3.87 0.46
C LYS A 123 15.68 4.68 0.67
N ILE A 124 14.66 4.07 1.28
CA ILE A 124 13.46 4.74 1.80
C ILE A 124 13.23 4.32 3.25
N CYS A 125 12.58 5.18 4.05
CA CYS A 125 12.20 4.87 5.43
C CYS A 125 10.68 4.84 5.53
N VAL A 126 10.09 3.63 5.64
CA VAL A 126 8.63 3.42 5.56
C VAL A 126 8.17 2.21 6.39
N GLN A 127 6.88 2.17 6.72
CA GLN A 127 6.24 0.93 7.18
C GLN A 127 6.19 -0.08 6.03
N ILE A 128 6.54 -1.32 6.31
CA ILE A 128 6.55 -2.39 5.30
C ILE A 128 5.15 -3.00 5.23
N ASN A 129 4.29 -2.36 4.46
CA ASN A 129 2.91 -2.79 4.22
C ASN A 129 2.77 -3.54 2.88
N TYR A 130 1.54 -3.98 2.60
CA TYR A 130 1.23 -4.73 1.39
C TYR A 130 1.38 -3.89 0.10
N GLU A 131 1.02 -2.60 0.15
CA GLU A 131 1.13 -1.70 -0.99
C GLU A 131 2.60 -1.48 -1.39
N LEU A 132 3.50 -1.35 -0.42
CA LEU A 132 4.93 -1.28 -0.68
C LEU A 132 5.42 -2.56 -1.38
N GLU A 133 5.05 -3.75 -0.86
CA GLU A 133 5.46 -5.01 -1.46
C GLU A 133 4.97 -5.14 -2.92
N ARG A 134 3.72 -4.76 -3.18
CA ARG A 134 3.17 -4.76 -4.55
C ARG A 134 3.89 -3.76 -5.47
N LEU A 135 4.18 -2.58 -4.94
CA LEU A 135 4.92 -1.56 -5.70
C LEU A 135 6.30 -2.10 -6.12
N LEU A 136 7.05 -2.68 -5.17
CA LEU A 136 8.38 -3.24 -5.44
C LEU A 136 8.33 -4.42 -6.42
N LEU A 137 7.33 -5.31 -6.27
CA LEU A 137 7.11 -6.44 -7.19
C LEU A 137 6.77 -5.99 -8.61
N GLY A 138 6.11 -4.83 -8.76
CA GLY A 138 5.75 -4.26 -10.05
C GLY A 138 6.95 -3.93 -10.95
N PHE A 139 8.15 -3.77 -10.38
CA PHE A 139 9.38 -3.59 -11.14
C PHE A 139 9.97 -4.92 -11.68
N GLY A 140 9.39 -6.06 -11.31
CA GLY A 140 9.85 -7.37 -11.79
C GLY A 140 11.30 -7.65 -11.40
N ASN A 141 12.08 -8.09 -12.37
CA ASN A 141 13.52 -8.41 -12.21
C ASN A 141 14.43 -7.18 -12.19
N CYS A 142 13.90 -6.00 -12.51
CA CYS A 142 14.69 -4.75 -12.58
C CYS A 142 15.02 -4.19 -11.20
N LEU A 143 14.31 -4.66 -10.13
CA LEU A 143 14.50 -4.19 -8.76
C LEU A 143 14.84 -5.36 -7.83
N ILE A 144 15.87 -5.16 -7.00
CA ILE A 144 16.32 -6.15 -6.02
C ILE A 144 16.32 -5.52 -4.63
N VAL A 145 15.54 -6.07 -3.71
CA VAL A 145 15.54 -5.64 -2.31
C VAL A 145 16.79 -6.17 -1.61
N HIS A 146 17.64 -5.28 -1.10
CA HIS A 146 18.81 -5.62 -0.28
C HIS A 146 18.45 -5.76 1.19
N GLN A 147 17.69 -4.80 1.73
CA GLN A 147 17.31 -4.75 3.15
C GLN A 147 15.84 -4.28 3.30
N PRO A 148 15.17 -4.70 4.40
CA PRO A 148 15.61 -5.67 5.40
C PRO A 148 15.51 -7.11 4.88
N ARG A 149 16.29 -8.01 5.49
CA ARG A 149 16.36 -9.44 5.07
C ARG A 149 14.98 -10.11 5.00
N LYS A 150 14.07 -9.81 5.94
CA LYS A 150 12.70 -10.38 5.93
C LYS A 150 11.91 -9.97 4.68
N LEU A 151 11.99 -8.72 4.26
CA LEU A 151 11.32 -8.24 3.05
C LEU A 151 11.95 -8.91 1.82
N ARG A 152 13.30 -8.94 1.73
CA ARG A 152 14.02 -9.60 0.63
C ARG A 152 13.58 -11.06 0.44
N LEU A 153 13.49 -11.83 1.54
CA LEU A 153 13.05 -13.23 1.48
C LEU A 153 11.61 -13.37 1.01
N ARG A 154 10.68 -12.52 1.48
CA ARG A 154 9.28 -12.52 0.99
C ARG A 154 9.19 -12.20 -0.50
N MET A 155 9.98 -11.22 -0.98
CA MET A 155 10.04 -10.90 -2.41
C MET A 155 10.53 -12.10 -3.22
N GLN A 156 11.63 -12.73 -2.77
CA GLN A 156 12.17 -13.92 -3.42
C GLN A 156 11.16 -15.08 -3.48
N GLU A 157 10.42 -15.30 -2.40
CA GLU A 157 9.37 -16.33 -2.35
C GLU A 157 8.25 -16.04 -3.35
N LYS A 158 7.77 -14.79 -3.40
CA LYS A 158 6.73 -14.38 -4.37
C LYS A 158 7.17 -14.56 -5.82
N PHE A 159 8.43 -14.27 -6.16
CA PHE A 159 8.97 -14.54 -7.49
C PHE A 159 9.05 -16.03 -7.81
N LYS A 160 9.45 -16.86 -6.83
CA LYS A 160 9.46 -18.33 -7.00
C LYS A 160 8.05 -18.88 -7.22
N ASP A 161 7.08 -18.41 -6.45
CA ASP A 161 5.68 -18.84 -6.61
C ASP A 161 5.11 -18.38 -7.94
N GLY A 162 5.42 -17.15 -8.37
CA GLY A 162 5.06 -16.66 -9.69
C GLY A 162 5.65 -17.53 -10.80
N LEU A 163 6.94 -17.87 -10.74
CA LEU A 163 7.59 -18.76 -11.71
C LEU A 163 6.91 -20.14 -11.77
N LYS A 164 6.60 -20.74 -10.61
CA LYS A 164 5.87 -22.03 -10.55
C LYS A 164 4.49 -21.92 -11.22
N ASN A 165 3.76 -20.83 -11.03
CA ASN A 165 2.47 -20.63 -11.67
C ASN A 165 2.59 -20.62 -13.20
N TYR A 166 3.60 -19.93 -13.75
CA TYR A 166 3.86 -19.95 -15.20
C TYR A 166 4.29 -21.34 -15.70
N GLN A 167 5.15 -22.04 -14.97
CA GLN A 167 5.60 -23.40 -15.33
C GLN A 167 4.46 -24.42 -15.31
N ASN A 168 3.47 -24.26 -14.43
CA ASN A 168 2.32 -25.12 -14.34
C ASN A 168 1.17 -24.75 -15.30
N LEU A 169 1.32 -23.67 -16.07
CA LEU A 169 0.34 -23.29 -17.07
C LEU A 169 0.43 -24.28 -18.25
N VAL A 170 -0.58 -25.10 -18.41
CA VAL A 170 -0.74 -25.91 -19.61
C VAL A 170 -1.15 -24.93 -20.71
N ILE A 171 -0.21 -24.53 -21.53
CA ILE A 171 -0.49 -23.79 -22.76
C ILE A 171 -1.13 -24.83 -23.68
N SER A 172 -2.44 -24.75 -23.88
CA SER A 172 -3.09 -25.48 -24.96
C SER A 172 -2.52 -24.95 -26.27
N ASP A 173 -1.95 -25.84 -27.10
CA ASP A 173 -1.35 -25.53 -28.42
C ASP A 173 -2.38 -25.05 -29.46
N GLU A 174 -3.41 -24.32 -29.08
CA GLU A 174 -4.50 -23.83 -29.96
C GLU A 174 -4.26 -22.41 -30.49
N GLU A 175 -3.08 -21.83 -30.29
CA GLU A 175 -2.67 -20.60 -30.99
C GLU A 175 -1.60 -20.93 -32.05
N LYS A 176 -2.05 -21.52 -33.16
CA LYS A 176 -1.32 -21.53 -34.44
C LYS A 176 -2.14 -20.84 -35.51
#